data_466225ec1a08b99217592473d247e66e
#
_entry.id   466225ec1a08b99217592473d247e66e
#
_cell.length_a   1.000
_cell.length_b   1.000
_cell.length_c   1.000
_cell.angle_alpha   90.00
_cell.angle_beta   90.00
_cell.angle_gamma   90.00
#
_symmetry.space_group_name_H-M   'P 1'
#
loop_
_entity.id
_entity.type
_entity.pdbx_description
1 polymer ?
#
loop_
_entity_poly.entity_id
_entity_poly.type
_entity_poly.pdbx_seq_one_letter_code
_entity_poly.pdbx_strand_id
1 'polypeptide(L)'
;MRKTLAFSLLLWWGQSAFGLSLDQYPQASRFIERMASRYRFDPASLRSLFAEAQIKPSIIEVMSRPAEAKPWYEYRKIFLTERRIQEGVRFWQRYRDLLKQAERVYGVPPEIIVAILGVETLYGANTGSFRVLDALSTLAFAYPRRAEYFARELEQFLLLTREERLDPRNPQGSYAGAMGWPQFMPSSFRQYAADFDGDGKRDIWKNPADVIGSVANYFAQSGWQSRHPVATRLPRRAESLANTDLNPKFTLAELKRLGVPLAPYPDTLTANVIKLDGENSPEIWLGFHNFYVITRYNRSLLYAMAVHQLAETIKSRLEEMQHAQKN
;
A
#
# COMPACT_ATOMS: atom_id res chain seq x y z
N MET A 1 -38.89 22.01 -52.26
CA MET A 1 -38.31 20.81 -51.59
C MET A 1 -37.91 21.22 -50.19
N ARG A 2 -38.71 20.90 -49.20
CA ARG A 2 -38.46 21.22 -47.77
C ARG A 2 -37.68 20.06 -47.16
N LYS A 3 -36.47 20.32 -46.63
CA LYS A 3 -35.68 19.35 -45.86
C LYS A 3 -36.03 19.47 -44.40
N THR A 4 -36.68 18.48 -43.87
CA THR A 4 -36.99 18.30 -42.44
C THR A 4 -35.73 17.84 -41.72
N LEU A 5 -35.22 18.65 -40.80
CA LEU A 5 -34.15 18.26 -39.85
C LEU A 5 -34.81 17.52 -38.69
N ALA A 6 -34.48 16.24 -38.55
CA ALA A 6 -34.85 15.45 -37.38
C ALA A 6 -33.83 15.74 -36.26
N PHE A 7 -34.30 16.35 -35.16
CA PHE A 7 -33.55 16.54 -33.93
C PHE A 7 -33.63 15.22 -33.15
N SER A 8 -32.50 14.47 -33.11
CA SER A 8 -32.37 13.31 -32.24
C SER A 8 -32.11 13.80 -30.82
N LEU A 9 -33.10 13.71 -29.95
CA LEU A 9 -32.93 13.85 -28.50
C LEU A 9 -32.12 12.66 -27.97
N LEU A 10 -30.84 12.87 -27.70
CA LEU A 10 -30.02 11.98 -26.90
C LEU A 10 -30.51 12.10 -25.43
N LEU A 11 -31.34 11.16 -25.01
CA LEU A 11 -31.68 10.94 -23.61
C LEU A 11 -30.37 10.54 -22.87
N TRP A 12 -29.79 11.49 -22.17
CA TRP A 12 -28.80 11.26 -21.15
C TRP A 12 -29.50 10.51 -20.00
N TRP A 13 -29.33 9.22 -19.96
CA TRP A 13 -29.63 8.42 -18.78
C TRP A 13 -28.61 8.79 -17.71
N GLY A 14 -28.98 9.77 -16.88
CA GLY A 14 -28.32 10.00 -15.62
C GLY A 14 -28.38 8.71 -14.82
N GLN A 15 -27.26 8.06 -14.59
CA GLN A 15 -27.17 6.94 -13.65
C GLN A 15 -27.48 7.52 -12.27
N SER A 16 -28.73 7.40 -11.85
CA SER A 16 -29.12 7.68 -10.47
C SER A 16 -28.32 6.75 -9.59
N ALA A 17 -27.42 7.32 -8.78
CA ALA A 17 -26.71 6.59 -7.75
C ALA A 17 -27.75 6.19 -6.69
N PHE A 18 -28.28 4.98 -6.79
CA PHE A 18 -29.17 4.43 -5.78
C PHE A 18 -28.34 4.06 -4.55
N GLY A 19 -28.81 4.46 -3.37
CA GLY A 19 -28.28 3.98 -2.09
C GLY A 19 -28.35 2.45 -2.01
N LEU A 20 -27.57 1.86 -1.13
CA LEU A 20 -27.54 0.41 -0.94
C LEU A 20 -28.90 -0.08 -0.42
N SER A 21 -29.62 -0.86 -1.27
CA SER A 21 -30.86 -1.50 -0.88
C SER A 21 -30.56 -2.79 -0.09
N LEU A 22 -31.01 -2.84 1.17
CA LEU A 22 -30.83 -4.00 2.03
C LEU A 22 -31.60 -5.24 1.51
N ASP A 23 -32.70 -5.04 0.81
CA ASP A 23 -33.46 -6.11 0.17
C ASP A 23 -32.71 -6.74 -1.00
N GLN A 24 -31.99 -5.92 -1.75
CA GLN A 24 -31.15 -6.38 -2.86
C GLN A 24 -29.86 -7.09 -2.38
N TYR A 25 -29.38 -6.74 -1.18
CA TYR A 25 -28.14 -7.26 -0.60
C TYR A 25 -28.38 -7.86 0.79
N PRO A 26 -29.00 -9.06 0.92
CA PRO A 26 -29.32 -9.68 2.22
C PRO A 26 -28.10 -9.88 3.14
N GLN A 27 -26.90 -9.97 2.56
CA GLN A 27 -25.64 -10.05 3.32
C GLN A 27 -25.34 -8.75 4.08
N ALA A 28 -25.86 -7.60 3.64
CA ALA A 28 -25.72 -6.33 4.36
C ALA A 28 -26.56 -6.34 5.64
N SER A 29 -27.79 -6.90 5.60
CA SER A 29 -28.62 -7.09 6.81
C SER A 29 -27.93 -7.98 7.84
N ARG A 30 -27.39 -9.13 7.42
CA ARG A 30 -26.60 -10.02 8.30
C ARG A 30 -25.35 -9.33 8.86
N PHE A 31 -24.72 -8.48 8.08
CA PHE A 31 -23.58 -7.67 8.53
C PHE A 31 -23.99 -6.70 9.63
N ILE A 32 -25.10 -5.98 9.48
CA ILE A 32 -25.64 -5.05 10.49
C ILE A 32 -25.96 -5.79 11.80
N GLU A 33 -26.62 -6.94 11.72
CA GLU A 33 -26.96 -7.78 12.89
C GLU A 33 -25.67 -8.23 13.63
N ARG A 34 -24.63 -8.64 12.89
CA ARG A 34 -23.33 -8.99 13.47
C ARG A 34 -22.64 -7.81 14.14
N MET A 35 -22.66 -6.63 13.52
CA MET A 35 -22.09 -5.41 14.11
C MET A 35 -22.82 -5.00 15.40
N ALA A 36 -24.13 -5.14 15.42
CA ALA A 36 -24.93 -4.84 16.59
C ALA A 36 -24.66 -5.83 17.73
N SER A 37 -24.72 -7.13 17.45
CA SER A 37 -24.54 -8.18 18.47
C SER A 37 -23.13 -8.25 19.03
N ARG A 38 -22.11 -8.15 18.16
CA ARG A 38 -20.71 -8.33 18.56
C ARG A 38 -20.05 -7.05 19.09
N TYR A 39 -20.41 -5.91 18.51
CA TYR A 39 -19.72 -4.63 18.80
C TYR A 39 -20.63 -3.56 19.35
N ARG A 40 -21.90 -3.86 19.63
CA ARG A 40 -22.87 -2.94 20.20
C ARG A 40 -23.08 -1.66 19.37
N PHE A 41 -23.06 -1.80 18.03
CA PHE A 41 -23.53 -0.73 17.17
C PHE A 41 -25.07 -0.68 17.21
N ASP A 42 -25.62 0.54 17.13
CA ASP A 42 -27.07 0.69 16.96
C ASP A 42 -27.49 0.27 15.55
N PRO A 43 -28.41 -0.76 15.44
CA PRO A 43 -28.83 -1.25 14.13
C PRO A 43 -29.55 -0.20 13.29
N ALA A 44 -30.28 0.73 13.89
CA ALA A 44 -31.00 1.78 13.18
C ALA A 44 -30.01 2.77 12.54
N SER A 45 -29.00 3.19 13.30
CA SER A 45 -27.93 4.03 12.80
C SER A 45 -27.14 3.38 11.66
N LEU A 46 -26.85 2.08 11.75
CA LEU A 46 -26.18 1.35 10.66
C LEU A 46 -27.06 1.23 9.43
N ARG A 47 -28.36 0.97 9.59
CA ARG A 47 -29.30 0.95 8.44
C ARG A 47 -29.34 2.31 7.74
N SER A 48 -29.40 3.40 8.50
CA SER A 48 -29.36 4.76 7.94
C SER A 48 -28.04 5.02 7.21
N LEU A 49 -26.90 4.65 7.80
CA LEU A 49 -25.59 4.79 7.16
C LEU A 49 -25.48 4.02 5.85
N PHE A 50 -25.91 2.76 5.83
CA PHE A 50 -25.88 1.94 4.61
C PHE A 50 -26.90 2.37 3.56
N ALA A 51 -28.03 2.96 3.93
CA ALA A 51 -28.96 3.55 2.98
C ALA A 51 -28.32 4.72 2.17
N GLU A 52 -27.31 5.38 2.73
CA GLU A 52 -26.52 6.42 2.04
C GLU A 52 -25.29 5.88 1.30
N ALA A 53 -24.88 4.65 1.59
CA ALA A 53 -23.77 4.00 0.89
C ALA A 53 -24.17 3.65 -0.55
N GLN A 54 -23.21 3.73 -1.47
CA GLN A 54 -23.44 3.49 -2.88
C GLN A 54 -22.66 2.29 -3.38
N ILE A 55 -23.34 1.37 -4.05
CA ILE A 55 -22.64 0.32 -4.82
C ILE A 55 -22.08 0.96 -6.09
N LYS A 56 -20.77 0.81 -6.29
CA LYS A 56 -20.03 1.40 -7.42
C LYS A 56 -19.67 0.33 -8.47
N PRO A 57 -20.39 0.23 -9.59
CA PRO A 57 -20.10 -0.76 -10.64
C PRO A 57 -18.69 -0.63 -11.20
N SER A 58 -18.14 0.59 -11.29
CA SER A 58 -16.77 0.85 -11.74
C SER A 58 -15.72 0.16 -10.87
N ILE A 59 -15.95 0.01 -9.57
CA ILE A 59 -15.06 -0.73 -8.67
C ILE A 59 -15.07 -2.21 -9.02
N ILE A 60 -16.25 -2.79 -9.26
CA ILE A 60 -16.39 -4.20 -9.64
C ILE A 60 -15.68 -4.46 -10.97
N GLU A 61 -15.84 -3.56 -11.93
CA GLU A 61 -15.18 -3.65 -13.23
C GLU A 61 -13.65 -3.65 -13.09
N VAL A 62 -13.07 -2.70 -12.35
CA VAL A 62 -11.63 -2.63 -12.11
C VAL A 62 -11.11 -3.87 -11.40
N MET A 63 -11.81 -4.35 -10.36
CA MET A 63 -11.45 -5.53 -9.59
C MET A 63 -11.57 -6.84 -10.37
N SER A 64 -12.36 -6.85 -11.45
CA SER A 64 -12.59 -8.04 -12.29
C SER A 64 -11.61 -8.12 -13.46
N ARG A 65 -10.87 -7.06 -13.77
CA ARG A 65 -9.84 -7.07 -14.81
C ARG A 65 -8.68 -7.97 -14.38
N PRO A 66 -8.17 -8.82 -15.27
CA PRO A 66 -6.94 -9.58 -15.00
C PRO A 66 -5.80 -8.60 -14.69
N ALA A 67 -5.05 -8.88 -13.63
CA ALA A 67 -3.81 -8.16 -13.41
C ALA A 67 -2.81 -8.58 -14.49
N GLU A 68 -2.45 -7.68 -15.40
CA GLU A 68 -1.38 -7.93 -16.37
C GLU A 68 -0.05 -8.04 -15.60
N ALA A 69 0.58 -9.21 -15.71
CA ALA A 69 1.90 -9.43 -15.15
C ALA A 69 2.94 -8.71 -16.03
N LYS A 70 3.34 -7.51 -15.64
CA LYS A 70 4.43 -6.80 -16.33
C LYS A 70 5.79 -7.38 -15.96
N PRO A 71 6.72 -7.56 -16.92
CA PRO A 71 8.10 -7.89 -16.59
C PRO A 71 8.74 -6.74 -15.81
N TRP A 72 9.79 -7.06 -15.04
CA TRP A 72 10.43 -6.08 -14.15
C TRP A 72 10.88 -4.80 -14.86
N TYR A 73 11.47 -4.91 -16.04
CA TYR A 73 11.99 -3.76 -16.79
C TYR A 73 10.90 -2.74 -17.19
N GLU A 74 9.63 -3.17 -17.31
CA GLU A 74 8.48 -2.30 -17.51
C GLU A 74 7.89 -1.82 -16.18
N TYR A 75 7.75 -2.73 -15.22
CA TYR A 75 7.16 -2.43 -13.92
C TYR A 75 7.94 -1.35 -13.17
N ARG A 76 9.27 -1.43 -13.19
CA ARG A 76 10.14 -0.42 -12.54
C ARG A 76 9.92 1.00 -13.08
N LYS A 77 9.61 1.16 -14.38
CA LYS A 77 9.37 2.47 -15.01
C LYS A 77 8.15 3.21 -14.43
N ILE A 78 7.22 2.50 -13.80
CA ILE A 78 6.06 3.09 -13.13
C ILE A 78 6.51 3.86 -11.87
N PHE A 79 7.52 3.37 -11.17
CA PHE A 79 7.91 3.88 -9.85
C PHE A 79 9.24 4.66 -9.86
N LEU A 80 10.21 4.29 -10.69
CA LEU A 80 11.52 4.93 -10.76
C LEU A 80 11.51 6.09 -11.78
N THR A 81 10.61 7.05 -11.58
CA THR A 81 10.51 8.26 -12.41
C THR A 81 11.26 9.42 -11.77
N GLU A 82 11.86 10.29 -12.58
CA GLU A 82 12.57 11.46 -12.07
C GLU A 82 11.69 12.33 -11.17
N ARG A 83 10.41 12.53 -11.54
CA ARG A 83 9.45 13.25 -10.68
C ARG A 83 9.33 12.63 -9.29
N ARG A 84 9.17 11.28 -9.19
CA ARG A 84 9.02 10.62 -7.90
C ARG A 84 10.29 10.68 -7.06
N ILE A 85 11.44 10.59 -7.70
CA ILE A 85 12.75 10.72 -7.03
C ILE A 85 12.92 12.13 -6.47
N GLN A 86 12.68 13.17 -7.27
CA GLN A 86 12.79 14.57 -6.83
C GLN A 86 11.81 14.91 -5.71
N GLU A 87 10.55 14.50 -5.83
CA GLU A 87 9.56 14.69 -4.76
C GLU A 87 9.95 13.92 -3.48
N GLY A 88 10.58 12.74 -3.61
CA GLY A 88 11.11 12.00 -2.47
C GLY A 88 12.24 12.72 -1.75
N VAL A 89 13.17 13.32 -2.49
CA VAL A 89 14.23 14.15 -1.92
C VAL A 89 13.64 15.36 -1.19
N ARG A 90 12.66 16.06 -1.81
CA ARG A 90 11.96 17.21 -1.18
C ARG A 90 11.22 16.80 0.09
N PHE A 91 10.51 15.67 0.03
CA PHE A 91 9.79 15.10 1.17
C PHE A 91 10.76 14.80 2.32
N TRP A 92 11.89 14.13 2.03
CA TRP A 92 12.91 13.83 3.03
C TRP A 92 13.52 15.10 3.65
N GLN A 93 13.87 16.07 2.84
CA GLN A 93 14.40 17.37 3.33
C GLN A 93 13.39 18.07 4.23
N ARG A 94 12.12 18.12 3.81
CA ARG A 94 11.05 18.81 4.53
C ARG A 94 10.73 18.16 5.88
N TYR A 95 10.75 16.84 5.97
CA TYR A 95 10.38 16.08 7.16
C TYR A 95 11.56 15.37 7.83
N ARG A 96 12.77 15.91 7.63
CA ARG A 96 14.02 15.30 8.10
C ARG A 96 13.97 14.91 9.57
N ASP A 97 13.48 15.76 10.43
CA ASP A 97 13.51 15.54 11.88
C ASP A 97 12.49 14.48 12.32
N LEU A 98 11.30 14.46 11.71
CA LEU A 98 10.30 13.42 11.91
C LEU A 98 10.80 12.05 11.44
N LEU A 99 11.45 11.99 10.27
CA LEU A 99 12.04 10.76 9.73
C LEU A 99 13.16 10.23 10.64
N LYS A 100 14.04 11.10 11.13
CA LYS A 100 15.07 10.72 12.11
C LYS A 100 14.47 10.26 13.44
N GLN A 101 13.39 10.90 13.89
CA GLN A 101 12.68 10.47 15.08
C GLN A 101 12.06 9.08 14.87
N ALA A 102 11.41 8.83 13.74
CA ALA A 102 10.85 7.52 13.39
C ALA A 102 11.93 6.43 13.31
N GLU A 103 13.08 6.73 12.72
CA GLU A 103 14.23 5.81 12.71
C GLU A 103 14.71 5.47 14.12
N ARG A 104 14.83 6.46 15.01
CA ARG A 104 15.23 6.22 16.41
C ARG A 104 14.23 5.36 17.19
N VAL A 105 12.91 5.59 16.96
CA VAL A 105 11.85 4.89 17.68
C VAL A 105 11.61 3.48 17.14
N TYR A 106 11.59 3.32 15.82
CA TYR A 106 11.17 2.10 15.16
C TYR A 106 12.30 1.32 14.47
N GLY A 107 13.50 1.90 14.35
CA GLY A 107 14.64 1.27 13.70
C GLY A 107 14.54 1.16 12.18
N VAL A 108 13.56 1.83 11.55
CA VAL A 108 13.31 1.81 10.09
C VAL A 108 13.99 3.03 9.48
N PRO A 109 14.90 2.86 8.49
CA PRO A 109 15.65 3.98 7.95
C PRO A 109 14.76 4.90 7.08
N PRO A 110 15.04 6.22 7.07
CA PRO A 110 14.28 7.23 6.35
C PRO A 110 13.99 6.89 4.89
N GLU A 111 14.97 6.36 4.16
CA GLU A 111 14.84 6.01 2.74
C GLU A 111 13.69 5.02 2.47
N ILE A 112 13.47 4.07 3.38
CA ILE A 112 12.40 3.07 3.23
C ILE A 112 11.02 3.72 3.46
N ILE A 113 10.89 4.54 4.50
CA ILE A 113 9.63 5.25 4.79
C ILE A 113 9.26 6.16 3.62
N VAL A 114 10.22 6.94 3.12
CA VAL A 114 10.04 7.84 1.98
C VAL A 114 9.67 7.06 0.71
N ALA A 115 10.36 5.95 0.43
CA ALA A 115 10.08 5.14 -0.76
C ALA A 115 8.68 4.51 -0.73
N ILE A 116 8.22 4.01 0.41
CA ILE A 116 6.85 3.50 0.56
C ILE A 116 5.83 4.60 0.23
N LEU A 117 5.94 5.77 0.83
CA LEU A 117 5.03 6.89 0.57
C LEU A 117 5.10 7.37 -0.88
N GLY A 118 6.28 7.27 -1.49
CA GLY A 118 6.49 7.54 -2.90
C GLY A 118 5.79 6.53 -3.81
N VAL A 119 5.89 5.25 -3.52
CA VAL A 119 5.25 4.17 -4.28
C VAL A 119 3.74 4.23 -4.14
N GLU A 120 3.22 4.35 -2.91
CA GLU A 120 1.79 4.28 -2.63
C GLU A 120 1.02 5.48 -3.19
N THR A 121 1.44 6.69 -2.88
CA THR A 121 0.60 7.86 -3.16
C THR A 121 1.33 9.04 -3.78
N LEU A 122 2.59 8.88 -4.21
CA LEU A 122 3.42 10.01 -4.61
C LEU A 122 3.43 11.10 -3.50
N TYR A 123 3.76 10.64 -2.29
CA TYR A 123 3.86 11.49 -1.07
C TYR A 123 2.56 12.22 -0.72
N GLY A 124 1.43 11.52 -0.83
CA GLY A 124 0.10 12.04 -0.51
C GLY A 124 -0.64 12.71 -1.67
N ALA A 125 -0.04 12.81 -2.86
CA ALA A 125 -0.69 13.44 -4.01
C ALA A 125 -1.85 12.60 -4.61
N ASN A 126 -1.84 11.27 -4.43
CA ASN A 126 -2.80 10.33 -5.03
C ASN A 126 -3.33 9.34 -3.97
N THR A 127 -4.15 9.80 -3.05
CA THR A 127 -4.68 8.96 -1.96
C THR A 127 -5.98 8.23 -2.31
N GLY A 128 -6.51 8.45 -3.52
CA GLY A 128 -7.80 7.95 -3.95
C GLY A 128 -8.94 8.93 -3.66
N SER A 129 -10.06 8.74 -4.36
CA SER A 129 -11.22 9.65 -4.33
C SER A 129 -12.54 8.95 -4.02
N PHE A 130 -12.52 7.65 -3.77
CA PHE A 130 -13.72 6.91 -3.38
C PHE A 130 -13.97 7.09 -1.88
N ARG A 131 -15.24 7.29 -1.49
CA ARG A 131 -15.60 7.10 -0.08
C ARG A 131 -15.27 5.66 0.31
N VAL A 132 -14.52 5.49 1.40
CA VAL A 132 -14.12 4.16 1.87
C VAL A 132 -15.35 3.29 2.19
N LEU A 133 -16.40 3.91 2.74
CA LEU A 133 -17.69 3.26 2.98
C LEU A 133 -18.26 2.65 1.69
N ASP A 134 -18.29 3.40 0.58
CA ASP A 134 -18.83 2.92 -0.70
C ASP A 134 -17.96 1.82 -1.30
N ALA A 135 -16.63 2.00 -1.26
CA ALA A 135 -15.68 1.04 -1.80
C ALA A 135 -15.79 -0.32 -1.08
N LEU A 136 -15.73 -0.30 0.25
CA LEU A 136 -15.81 -1.53 1.04
C LEU A 136 -17.20 -2.17 1.00
N SER A 137 -18.29 -1.37 1.01
CA SER A 137 -19.64 -1.90 0.85
C SER A 137 -19.85 -2.57 -0.52
N THR A 138 -19.35 -1.93 -1.60
CA THR A 138 -19.38 -2.52 -2.95
C THR A 138 -18.67 -3.89 -2.97
N LEU A 139 -17.47 -3.95 -2.43
CA LEU A 139 -16.66 -5.16 -2.45
C LEU A 139 -17.15 -6.24 -1.48
N ALA A 140 -17.73 -5.84 -0.36
CA ALA A 140 -18.30 -6.77 0.62
C ALA A 140 -19.62 -7.38 0.16
N PHE A 141 -20.46 -6.59 -0.53
CA PHE A 141 -21.84 -7.01 -0.81
C PHE A 141 -22.11 -7.32 -2.28
N ALA A 142 -21.33 -6.77 -3.21
CA ALA A 142 -21.53 -6.95 -4.65
C ALA A 142 -20.37 -7.61 -5.40
N TYR A 143 -19.28 -8.01 -4.71
CA TYR A 143 -18.12 -8.67 -5.32
C TYR A 143 -17.83 -10.03 -4.68
N PRO A 144 -18.43 -11.13 -5.17
CA PRO A 144 -18.40 -12.45 -4.50
C PRO A 144 -17.00 -13.03 -4.26
N ARG A 145 -16.04 -12.82 -5.19
CA ARG A 145 -14.71 -13.46 -5.14
C ARG A 145 -13.94 -13.19 -3.83
N ARG A 146 -14.13 -12.03 -3.19
CA ARG A 146 -13.45 -11.64 -1.96
C ARG A 146 -14.39 -10.98 -0.94
N ALA A 147 -15.70 -11.23 -1.07
CA ALA A 147 -16.73 -10.60 -0.24
C ALA A 147 -16.44 -10.72 1.26
N GLU A 148 -16.04 -11.89 1.71
CA GLU A 148 -15.75 -12.14 3.13
C GLU A 148 -14.55 -11.33 3.65
N TYR A 149 -13.50 -11.20 2.85
CA TYR A 149 -12.36 -10.36 3.19
C TYR A 149 -12.77 -8.89 3.31
N PHE A 150 -13.51 -8.36 2.33
CA PHE A 150 -13.93 -6.96 2.36
C PHE A 150 -15.01 -6.69 3.40
N ALA A 151 -15.84 -7.67 3.75
CA ALA A 151 -16.76 -7.55 4.88
C ALA A 151 -15.99 -7.42 6.22
N ARG A 152 -14.87 -8.14 6.38
CA ARG A 152 -14.00 -7.93 7.55
C ARG A 152 -13.34 -6.55 7.54
N GLU A 153 -12.88 -6.08 6.40
CA GLU A 153 -12.32 -4.71 6.31
C GLU A 153 -13.37 -3.62 6.58
N LEU A 154 -14.62 -3.81 6.12
CA LEU A 154 -15.72 -2.92 6.43
C LEU A 154 -16.05 -2.91 7.93
N GLU A 155 -16.00 -4.08 8.59
CA GLU A 155 -16.10 -4.20 10.05
C GLU A 155 -14.99 -3.39 10.75
N GLN A 156 -13.73 -3.55 10.32
CA GLN A 156 -12.59 -2.80 10.86
C GLN A 156 -12.74 -1.29 10.58
N PHE A 157 -13.27 -0.91 9.45
CA PHE A 157 -13.53 0.49 9.10
C PHE A 157 -14.55 1.15 10.04
N LEU A 158 -15.67 0.51 10.31
CA LEU A 158 -16.65 1.04 11.24
C LEU A 158 -16.11 1.10 12.68
N LEU A 159 -15.28 0.15 13.07
CA LEU A 159 -14.63 0.17 14.39
C LEU A 159 -13.64 1.33 14.49
N LEU A 160 -12.75 1.51 13.51
CA LEU A 160 -11.78 2.61 13.52
C LEU A 160 -12.46 3.98 13.49
N THR A 161 -13.54 4.16 12.71
CA THR A 161 -14.24 5.45 12.67
C THR A 161 -14.88 5.80 14.01
N ARG A 162 -15.36 4.79 14.75
CA ARG A 162 -15.84 4.97 16.13
C ARG A 162 -14.69 5.29 17.10
N GLU A 163 -13.57 4.58 17.01
CA GLU A 163 -12.38 4.77 17.83
C GLU A 163 -11.79 6.17 17.65
N GLU A 164 -11.66 6.61 16.39
CA GLU A 164 -11.11 7.93 16.03
C GLU A 164 -12.14 9.06 16.06
N ARG A 165 -13.40 8.78 16.40
CA ARG A 165 -14.52 9.74 16.38
C ARG A 165 -14.70 10.42 15.02
N LEU A 166 -14.52 9.65 13.94
CA LEU A 166 -14.73 10.09 12.57
C LEU A 166 -16.16 9.76 12.12
N ASP A 167 -16.76 10.65 11.32
CA ASP A 167 -17.96 10.28 10.57
C ASP A 167 -17.57 9.29 9.45
N PRO A 168 -18.11 8.06 9.43
CA PRO A 168 -17.78 7.05 8.43
C PRO A 168 -18.10 7.45 6.98
N ARG A 169 -18.86 8.54 6.76
CA ARG A 169 -19.16 9.09 5.45
C ARG A 169 -17.99 9.84 4.82
N ASN A 170 -17.05 10.34 5.62
CA ASN A 170 -16.04 11.30 5.19
C ASN A 170 -14.74 10.68 4.68
N PRO A 171 -14.18 9.58 5.26
CA PRO A 171 -12.90 9.07 4.83
C PRO A 171 -12.89 8.68 3.34
N GLN A 172 -11.88 9.18 2.63
CA GLN A 172 -11.62 8.84 1.24
C GLN A 172 -10.40 7.93 1.11
N GLY A 173 -10.37 7.16 0.04
CA GLY A 173 -9.31 6.22 -0.24
C GLY A 173 -9.37 5.65 -1.66
N SER A 174 -8.68 4.52 -1.87
CA SER A 174 -8.66 3.84 -3.16
C SER A 174 -9.99 3.11 -3.44
N TYR A 175 -10.14 2.65 -4.66
CA TYR A 175 -11.27 1.79 -5.07
C TYR A 175 -11.35 0.48 -4.27
N ALA A 176 -10.26 0.04 -3.65
CA ALA A 176 -10.21 -1.15 -2.79
C ALA A 176 -10.39 -0.82 -1.29
N GLY A 177 -10.61 0.44 -0.92
CA GLY A 177 -10.79 0.88 0.46
C GLY A 177 -9.50 1.10 1.24
N ALA A 178 -8.34 1.20 0.56
CA ALA A 178 -7.09 1.59 1.19
C ALA A 178 -7.06 3.10 1.45
N MET A 179 -6.51 3.52 2.60
CA MET A 179 -6.71 4.84 3.19
C MET A 179 -5.43 5.64 3.37
N GLY A 180 -5.54 6.94 3.17
CA GLY A 180 -4.51 7.92 3.49
C GLY A 180 -3.23 7.81 2.65
N TRP A 181 -2.17 8.49 3.07
CA TRP A 181 -0.88 8.46 2.34
C TRP A 181 -0.24 7.08 2.33
N PRO A 182 -0.30 6.27 3.43
CA PRO A 182 0.29 4.93 3.45
C PRO A 182 -0.58 3.86 2.78
N GLN A 183 -1.78 4.18 2.28
CA GLN A 183 -2.73 3.23 1.69
C GLN A 183 -3.04 2.03 2.61
N PHE A 184 -3.24 2.30 3.90
CA PHE A 184 -3.61 1.26 4.84
C PHE A 184 -5.03 0.75 4.63
N MET A 185 -5.19 -0.56 4.61
CA MET A 185 -6.50 -1.17 4.82
C MET A 185 -6.99 -0.88 6.25
N PRO A 186 -8.30 -0.84 6.51
CA PRO A 186 -8.83 -0.57 7.84
C PRO A 186 -8.24 -1.43 8.96
N SER A 187 -8.04 -2.71 8.71
CA SER A 187 -7.36 -3.60 9.66
C SER A 187 -5.92 -3.17 9.96
N SER A 188 -5.19 -2.75 8.92
CA SER A 188 -3.82 -2.23 9.05
C SER A 188 -3.80 -0.90 9.81
N PHE A 189 -4.77 -0.02 9.56
CA PHE A 189 -4.91 1.22 10.32
C PHE A 189 -5.05 0.92 11.83
N ARG A 190 -5.99 0.07 12.20
CA ARG A 190 -6.23 -0.25 13.61
C ARG A 190 -5.03 -0.90 14.30
N GLN A 191 -4.25 -1.67 13.57
CA GLN A 191 -3.08 -2.36 14.11
C GLN A 191 -1.83 -1.48 14.14
N TYR A 192 -1.60 -0.64 13.13
CA TYR A 192 -0.30 -0.01 12.90
C TYR A 192 -0.31 1.51 12.90
N ALA A 193 -1.48 2.18 12.71
CA ALA A 193 -1.51 3.62 12.73
C ALA A 193 -1.08 4.16 14.10
N ALA A 194 -0.20 5.15 14.08
CA ALA A 194 0.39 5.77 15.26
C ALA A 194 -0.01 7.24 15.36
N ASP A 195 -0.35 7.69 16.55
CA ASP A 195 -0.35 9.08 16.94
C ASP A 195 1.10 9.45 17.30
N PHE A 196 1.83 9.97 16.31
CA PHE A 196 3.27 10.11 16.42
C PHE A 196 3.71 11.47 16.96
N ASP A 197 2.86 12.48 16.89
CA ASP A 197 3.08 13.79 17.51
C ASP A 197 2.38 13.94 18.87
N GLY A 198 1.55 12.97 19.26
CA GLY A 198 0.89 12.93 20.58
C GLY A 198 -0.30 13.87 20.70
N ASP A 199 -0.96 14.24 19.60
CA ASP A 199 -2.15 15.12 19.60
C ASP A 199 -3.46 14.40 19.99
N GLY A 200 -3.42 13.08 20.21
CA GLY A 200 -4.54 12.23 20.59
C GLY A 200 -5.34 11.70 19.40
N LYS A 201 -4.82 11.80 18.18
CA LYS A 201 -5.44 11.31 16.94
C LYS A 201 -4.44 10.52 16.11
N ARG A 202 -4.94 9.68 15.19
CA ARG A 202 -4.12 8.94 14.22
C ARG A 202 -4.53 9.38 12.81
N ASP A 203 -4.04 10.57 12.37
CA ASP A 203 -4.42 11.15 11.07
C ASP A 203 -3.44 10.79 9.96
N ILE A 204 -3.67 9.66 9.30
CA ILE A 204 -2.87 9.22 8.15
C ILE A 204 -3.24 9.93 6.82
N TRP A 205 -4.22 10.84 6.82
CA TRP A 205 -4.68 11.57 5.64
C TRP A 205 -4.03 12.94 5.51
N LYS A 206 -3.74 13.62 6.63
CA LYS A 206 -3.30 15.03 6.64
C LYS A 206 -2.09 15.32 7.53
N ASN A 207 -1.82 14.47 8.52
CA ASN A 207 -0.73 14.68 9.47
C ASN A 207 0.55 13.92 9.05
N PRO A 208 1.60 14.61 8.55
CA PRO A 208 2.84 13.94 8.15
C PRO A 208 3.55 13.19 9.28
N ALA A 209 3.40 13.64 10.54
CA ALA A 209 4.00 12.94 11.68
C ALA A 209 3.39 11.54 11.82
N ASP A 210 2.05 11.47 11.84
CA ASP A 210 1.33 10.20 11.96
C ASP A 210 1.54 9.29 10.76
N VAL A 211 1.59 9.88 9.56
CA VAL A 211 1.90 9.14 8.33
C VAL A 211 3.26 8.46 8.42
N ILE A 212 4.31 9.20 8.79
CA ILE A 212 5.68 8.71 8.91
C ILE A 212 5.78 7.68 10.04
N GLY A 213 5.23 8.01 11.22
CA GLY A 213 5.19 7.12 12.38
C GLY A 213 4.45 5.82 12.09
N SER A 214 3.30 5.90 11.40
CA SER A 214 2.49 4.73 11.05
C SER A 214 3.21 3.78 10.09
N VAL A 215 3.87 4.29 9.05
CA VAL A 215 4.67 3.47 8.13
C VAL A 215 5.83 2.82 8.87
N ALA A 216 6.55 3.55 9.70
CA ALA A 216 7.66 3.01 10.48
C ALA A 216 7.19 1.94 11.48
N ASN A 217 6.08 2.18 12.18
CA ASN A 217 5.48 1.22 13.10
C ASN A 217 5.03 -0.07 12.37
N TYR A 218 4.44 0.06 11.17
CA TYR A 218 4.09 -1.09 10.35
C TYR A 218 5.30 -2.00 10.09
N PHE A 219 6.42 -1.42 9.67
CA PHE A 219 7.64 -2.20 9.39
C PHE A 219 8.24 -2.80 10.66
N ALA A 220 8.31 -2.05 11.76
CA ALA A 220 8.81 -2.53 13.04
C ALA A 220 8.00 -3.75 13.52
N GLN A 221 6.67 -3.66 13.52
CA GLN A 221 5.79 -4.76 13.92
C GLN A 221 5.78 -5.92 12.90
N SER A 222 6.13 -5.66 11.65
CA SER A 222 6.27 -6.69 10.61
C SER A 222 7.62 -7.42 10.68
N GLY A 223 8.49 -7.09 11.64
CA GLY A 223 9.76 -7.76 11.87
C GLY A 223 10.97 -7.11 11.20
N TRP A 224 10.91 -5.80 10.93
CA TRP A 224 12.07 -5.06 10.42
C TRP A 224 13.28 -5.20 11.34
N GLN A 225 14.42 -5.55 10.77
CA GLN A 225 15.70 -5.68 11.46
C GLN A 225 16.54 -4.43 11.18
N SER A 226 16.71 -3.58 12.20
CA SER A 226 17.53 -2.37 12.10
C SER A 226 18.96 -2.70 11.68
N ARG A 227 19.53 -1.88 10.76
CA ARG A 227 20.89 -2.03 10.21
C ARG A 227 21.14 -3.31 9.41
N HIS A 228 20.12 -4.13 9.15
CA HIS A 228 20.23 -5.27 8.25
C HIS A 228 19.96 -4.86 6.80
N PRO A 229 20.61 -5.49 5.82
CA PRO A 229 20.43 -5.15 4.43
C PRO A 229 19.02 -5.52 3.92
N VAL A 230 18.60 -4.87 2.84
CA VAL A 230 17.34 -5.17 2.13
C VAL A 230 17.62 -6.14 0.98
N ALA A 231 18.41 -5.71 -0.01
CA ALA A 231 18.81 -6.53 -1.14
C ALA A 231 20.17 -6.11 -1.69
N THR A 232 20.83 -7.02 -2.42
CA THR A 232 22.06 -6.72 -3.14
C THR A 232 22.11 -7.45 -4.48
N ARG A 233 22.79 -6.87 -5.46
CA ARG A 233 22.95 -7.48 -6.79
C ARG A 233 23.86 -8.72 -6.72
N LEU A 234 23.47 -9.75 -7.44
CA LEU A 234 24.29 -10.95 -7.64
C LEU A 234 24.72 -11.09 -9.11
N PRO A 235 25.86 -11.75 -9.36
CA PRO A 235 26.23 -12.13 -10.71
C PRO A 235 25.29 -13.20 -11.27
N ARG A 236 25.16 -13.23 -12.59
CA ARG A 236 24.23 -14.10 -13.32
C ARG A 236 24.38 -15.59 -13.02
N ARG A 237 25.59 -16.05 -12.66
CA ARG A 237 25.85 -17.46 -12.30
C ARG A 237 25.02 -17.96 -11.10
N ALA A 238 24.45 -17.07 -10.29
CA ALA A 238 23.54 -17.45 -9.21
C ALA A 238 22.09 -17.70 -9.67
N GLU A 239 21.78 -17.54 -10.97
CA GLU A 239 20.42 -17.65 -11.52
C GLU A 239 19.76 -19.01 -11.22
N SER A 240 20.54 -20.11 -11.26
CA SER A 240 20.03 -21.46 -11.00
C SER A 240 19.44 -21.67 -9.60
N LEU A 241 19.78 -20.80 -8.65
CA LEU A 241 19.27 -20.83 -7.28
C LEU A 241 18.04 -19.92 -7.06
N ALA A 242 17.63 -19.19 -8.10
CA ALA A 242 16.50 -18.28 -8.01
C ALA A 242 15.19 -19.02 -7.75
N ASN A 243 14.38 -18.45 -6.87
CA ASN A 243 13.04 -18.96 -6.55
C ASN A 243 12.03 -17.81 -6.40
N THR A 244 10.76 -18.16 -6.30
CA THR A 244 9.64 -17.19 -6.16
C THR A 244 9.17 -17.04 -4.73
N ASP A 245 9.82 -17.69 -3.77
CA ASP A 245 9.42 -17.63 -2.38
C ASP A 245 9.71 -16.25 -1.79
N LEU A 246 8.75 -15.72 -1.07
CA LEU A 246 8.91 -14.45 -0.39
C LEU A 246 9.79 -14.58 0.86
N ASN A 247 9.58 -15.66 1.65
CA ASN A 247 10.37 -15.90 2.86
C ASN A 247 11.80 -16.33 2.51
N PRO A 248 12.83 -15.77 3.17
CA PRO A 248 14.20 -16.23 3.03
C PRO A 248 14.35 -17.71 3.42
N LYS A 249 14.99 -18.49 2.53
CA LYS A 249 15.15 -19.95 2.71
C LYS A 249 16.56 -20.36 3.05
N PHE A 250 17.56 -19.60 2.58
CA PHE A 250 18.95 -19.98 2.69
C PHE A 250 19.65 -19.09 3.71
N THR A 251 20.53 -19.70 4.51
CA THR A 251 21.57 -18.94 5.21
C THR A 251 22.66 -18.53 4.22
N LEU A 252 23.39 -17.45 4.52
CA LEU A 252 24.49 -17.04 3.65
C LEU A 252 25.62 -18.08 3.64
N ALA A 253 25.83 -18.83 4.73
CA ALA A 253 26.73 -19.95 4.77
C ALA A 253 26.36 -21.03 3.73
N GLU A 254 25.09 -21.35 3.57
CA GLU A 254 24.60 -22.30 2.56
C GLU A 254 24.83 -21.77 1.15
N LEU A 255 24.50 -20.50 0.89
CA LEU A 255 24.69 -19.88 -0.43
C LEU A 255 26.19 -19.82 -0.81
N LYS A 256 27.09 -19.55 0.15
CA LYS A 256 28.55 -19.61 -0.07
C LYS A 256 29.00 -21.01 -0.46
N ARG A 257 28.51 -22.05 0.24
CA ARG A 257 28.80 -23.45 -0.12
C ARG A 257 28.29 -23.82 -1.53
N LEU A 258 27.19 -23.20 -1.97
CA LEU A 258 26.66 -23.35 -3.33
C LEU A 258 27.39 -22.48 -4.37
N GLY A 259 28.49 -21.81 -3.98
CA GLY A 259 29.33 -21.04 -4.90
C GLY A 259 28.80 -19.63 -5.22
N VAL A 260 27.83 -19.11 -4.46
CA VAL A 260 27.36 -17.74 -4.63
C VAL A 260 28.40 -16.76 -4.08
N PRO A 261 28.92 -15.84 -4.89
CA PRO A 261 29.87 -14.83 -4.40
C PRO A 261 29.08 -13.77 -3.61
N LEU A 262 29.33 -13.72 -2.32
CA LEU A 262 28.67 -12.80 -1.41
C LEU A 262 29.68 -11.76 -0.88
N ALA A 263 29.20 -10.54 -0.71
CA ALA A 263 29.88 -9.53 0.08
C ALA A 263 30.05 -10.01 1.54
N PRO A 264 30.90 -9.38 2.36
CA PRO A 264 31.20 -9.80 3.74
C PRO A 264 30.03 -9.50 4.68
N TYR A 265 28.95 -10.24 4.51
CA TYR A 265 27.83 -10.28 5.45
C TYR A 265 28.00 -11.45 6.43
N PRO A 266 27.42 -11.36 7.65
CA PRO A 266 27.38 -12.47 8.59
C PRO A 266 26.73 -13.72 7.98
N ASP A 267 27.34 -14.88 8.17
CA ASP A 267 26.90 -16.15 7.60
C ASP A 267 25.53 -16.62 8.11
N THR A 268 25.10 -16.10 9.25
CA THR A 268 23.80 -16.40 9.88
C THR A 268 22.63 -15.65 9.26
N LEU A 269 22.86 -14.64 8.45
CA LEU A 269 21.76 -13.95 7.75
C LEU A 269 21.06 -14.89 6.79
N THR A 270 19.76 -14.70 6.67
CA THR A 270 18.94 -15.47 5.73
C THR A 270 18.56 -14.63 4.52
N ALA A 271 18.52 -15.25 3.35
CA ALA A 271 18.19 -14.60 2.10
C ALA A 271 17.58 -15.58 1.08
N ASN A 272 16.98 -15.03 0.03
CA ASN A 272 16.60 -15.75 -1.18
C ASN A 272 17.31 -15.18 -2.40
N VAL A 273 17.57 -16.02 -3.39
CA VAL A 273 18.01 -15.56 -4.71
C VAL A 273 16.76 -15.25 -5.54
N ILE A 274 16.69 -14.02 -6.03
CA ILE A 274 15.55 -13.48 -6.76
C ILE A 274 15.98 -13.25 -8.21
N LYS A 275 15.16 -13.72 -9.15
CA LYS A 275 15.33 -13.43 -10.58
C LYS A 275 14.23 -12.47 -11.02
N LEU A 276 14.63 -11.38 -11.67
CA LEU A 276 13.74 -10.39 -12.26
C LEU A 276 14.02 -10.27 -13.76
N ASP A 277 12.98 -10.10 -14.57
CA ASP A 277 13.10 -9.96 -16.01
C ASP A 277 13.60 -8.56 -16.35
N GLY A 278 14.90 -8.44 -16.59
CA GLY A 278 15.53 -7.21 -17.08
C GLY A 278 15.33 -7.05 -18.60
N GLU A 279 15.61 -5.84 -19.13
CA GLU A 279 15.35 -5.49 -20.52
C GLU A 279 16.15 -6.35 -21.50
N ASN A 280 17.44 -6.58 -21.26
CA ASN A 280 18.33 -7.35 -22.14
C ASN A 280 18.74 -8.71 -21.53
N SER A 281 18.64 -8.85 -20.25
CA SER A 281 19.02 -10.07 -19.53
C SER A 281 18.42 -10.08 -18.12
N PRO A 282 18.24 -11.28 -17.52
CA PRO A 282 17.77 -11.37 -16.14
C PRO A 282 18.65 -10.60 -15.16
N GLU A 283 18.01 -9.97 -14.22
CA GLU A 283 18.64 -9.38 -13.05
C GLU A 283 18.57 -10.36 -11.88
N ILE A 284 19.71 -10.69 -11.29
CA ILE A 284 19.77 -11.60 -10.15
C ILE A 284 20.09 -10.80 -8.89
N TRP A 285 19.27 -11.01 -7.87
CA TRP A 285 19.36 -10.29 -6.61
C TRP A 285 19.36 -11.25 -5.43
N LEU A 286 20.01 -10.86 -4.36
CA LEU A 286 19.89 -11.47 -3.04
C LEU A 286 18.95 -10.62 -2.22
N GLY A 287 17.78 -11.14 -1.89
CA GLY A 287 16.79 -10.49 -1.02
C GLY A 287 16.92 -11.03 0.40
N PHE A 288 17.26 -10.15 1.35
CA PHE A 288 17.41 -10.48 2.77
C PHE A 288 16.09 -10.45 3.51
N HIS A 289 16.12 -10.66 4.83
CA HIS A 289 14.93 -10.61 5.67
C HIS A 289 14.14 -9.30 5.52
N ASN A 290 14.80 -8.14 5.48
CA ASN A 290 14.12 -6.85 5.32
C ASN A 290 13.44 -6.71 3.95
N PHE A 291 13.95 -7.35 2.90
CA PHE A 291 13.24 -7.45 1.62
C PHE A 291 11.92 -8.20 1.76
N TYR A 292 11.92 -9.33 2.48
CA TYR A 292 10.70 -10.05 2.82
C TYR A 292 9.73 -9.17 3.62
N VAL A 293 10.23 -8.39 4.60
CA VAL A 293 9.38 -7.49 5.39
C VAL A 293 8.69 -6.45 4.49
N ILE A 294 9.37 -5.94 3.45
CA ILE A 294 8.70 -5.05 2.46
C ILE A 294 7.58 -5.80 1.73
N THR A 295 7.73 -7.09 1.41
CA THR A 295 6.65 -7.86 0.78
C THR A 295 5.43 -8.07 1.69
N ARG A 296 5.54 -7.78 2.99
CA ARG A 296 4.37 -7.80 3.91
C ARG A 296 3.43 -6.63 3.65
N TYR A 297 3.96 -5.50 3.18
CA TYR A 297 3.16 -4.34 2.78
C TYR A 297 2.35 -4.63 1.50
N ASN A 298 3.00 -5.19 0.51
CA ASN A 298 2.36 -5.68 -0.71
C ASN A 298 3.07 -6.97 -1.15
N ARG A 299 2.31 -8.08 -1.25
CA ARG A 299 2.83 -9.42 -1.50
C ARG A 299 3.33 -9.62 -2.93
N SER A 300 4.38 -8.89 -3.30
CA SER A 300 5.00 -8.90 -4.63
C SER A 300 6.51 -8.67 -4.55
N LEU A 301 7.29 -9.52 -5.23
CA LEU A 301 8.74 -9.32 -5.38
C LEU A 301 9.04 -8.03 -6.17
N LEU A 302 8.24 -7.74 -7.21
CA LEU A 302 8.40 -6.54 -8.04
C LEU A 302 8.15 -5.27 -7.22
N TYR A 303 7.12 -5.27 -6.37
CA TYR A 303 6.83 -4.18 -5.46
C TYR A 303 8.00 -3.93 -4.49
N ALA A 304 8.46 -4.97 -3.82
CA ALA A 304 9.55 -4.86 -2.85
C ALA A 304 10.84 -4.35 -3.50
N MET A 305 11.13 -4.79 -4.74
CA MET A 305 12.28 -4.31 -5.49
C MET A 305 12.10 -2.84 -5.94
N ALA A 306 10.89 -2.42 -6.33
CA ALA A 306 10.61 -1.02 -6.66
C ALA A 306 10.81 -0.10 -5.44
N VAL A 307 10.34 -0.52 -4.27
CA VAL A 307 10.57 0.22 -3.01
C VAL A 307 12.07 0.30 -2.71
N HIS A 308 12.79 -0.83 -2.77
CA HIS A 308 14.24 -0.87 -2.51
C HIS A 308 15.01 0.06 -3.46
N GLN A 309 14.81 -0.07 -4.77
CA GLN A 309 15.55 0.74 -5.74
C GLN A 309 15.17 2.23 -5.68
N LEU A 310 13.91 2.55 -5.38
CA LEU A 310 13.50 3.94 -5.17
C LEU A 310 14.16 4.52 -3.90
N ALA A 311 14.22 3.74 -2.81
CA ALA A 311 14.88 4.14 -1.57
C ALA A 311 16.36 4.46 -1.78
N GLU A 312 17.11 3.55 -2.43
CA GLU A 312 18.52 3.75 -2.74
C GLU A 312 18.76 4.97 -3.65
N THR A 313 17.90 5.14 -4.67
CA THR A 313 18.03 6.26 -5.61
C THR A 313 17.76 7.61 -4.93
N ILE A 314 16.73 7.71 -4.08
CA ILE A 314 16.43 8.93 -3.33
C ILE A 314 17.58 9.27 -2.38
N LYS A 315 18.09 8.27 -1.67
CA LYS A 315 19.22 8.43 -0.74
C LYS A 315 20.47 8.94 -1.45
N SER A 316 20.89 8.29 -2.54
CA SER A 316 22.04 8.70 -3.33
C SER A 316 21.90 10.13 -3.85
N ARG A 317 20.72 10.48 -4.38
CA ARG A 317 20.45 11.85 -4.87
C ARG A 317 20.53 12.89 -3.75
N LEU A 318 20.05 12.57 -2.56
CA LEU A 318 20.15 13.48 -1.42
C LEU A 318 21.59 13.67 -0.97
N GLU A 319 22.40 12.61 -0.92
CA GLU A 319 23.81 12.64 -0.58
C GLU A 319 24.62 13.47 -1.59
N GLU A 320 24.39 13.27 -2.90
CA GLU A 320 25.01 14.07 -3.98
C GLU A 320 24.74 15.57 -3.81
N MET A 321 23.48 15.94 -3.52
CA MET A 321 23.11 17.36 -3.30
C MET A 321 23.79 17.95 -2.07
N GLN A 322 23.95 17.18 -0.98
CA GLN A 322 24.63 17.65 0.23
C GLN A 322 26.14 17.82 0.02
N HIS A 323 26.76 16.96 -0.79
CA HIS A 323 28.16 17.13 -1.17
C HIS A 323 28.39 18.35 -2.06
N ALA A 324 27.50 18.59 -3.04
CA ALA A 324 27.59 19.77 -3.92
C ALA A 324 27.40 21.10 -3.18
N GLN A 325 26.68 21.13 -2.05
CA GLN A 325 26.52 22.35 -1.24
C GLN A 325 27.69 22.62 -0.29
N LYS A 326 28.58 21.65 -0.06
CA LYS A 326 29.75 21.81 0.81
C LYS A 326 31.02 22.24 0.06
N ASN A 327 31.01 22.08 -1.26
CA ASN A 327 32.08 22.51 -2.17
C ASN A 327 31.73 23.87 -2.81
#